data_6743327eaa762f05549ff2ad3e8780fd
#
_entry.id   6743327eaa762f05549ff2ad3e8780fd
#
_cell.length_a   1.000
_cell.length_b   1.000
_cell.length_c   1.000
_cell.angle_alpha   90.00
_cell.angle_beta   90.00
_cell.angle_gamma   90.00
#
_symmetry.space_group_name_H-M   'P 1'
#
loop_
_entity.id
_entity.type
_entity.pdbx_description
1 polymer ?
#
loop_
_entity_poly.entity_id
_entity_poly.type
_entity_poly.pdbx_seq_one_letter_code
_entity_poly.pdbx_strand_id
1 'polypeptide(L)'
;MKPWNNRSDIEAALFNPAYCGELILHAVKAYNRNSTHGKFPYALSYLILPFLLNTELYESLPATKRTKLITWLYGNRFLTPTIADKAKSLKEYTNEALLLYLSMELLRINDLTELDLGSVKMVRKHNFQRSEVEEKLKRAEFLGSWLSEAGDIVTIYSLIGITI
;
A
#
# COMPACT_ATOMS: atom_id res chain seq x y z
N MET A 1 -1.01 16.90 -10.76
CA MET A 1 -2.22 16.37 -10.08
C MET A 1 -3.43 17.22 -10.43
N LYS A 2 -4.58 16.62 -10.77
CA LYS A 2 -5.82 17.38 -10.98
C LYS A 2 -6.30 17.94 -9.64
N PRO A 3 -6.69 19.24 -9.58
CA PRO A 3 -7.33 19.80 -8.39
C PRO A 3 -8.55 18.96 -7.99
N TRP A 4 -8.85 18.89 -6.70
CA TRP A 4 -9.97 18.09 -6.18
C TRP A 4 -11.29 18.35 -6.90
N ASN A 5 -11.61 19.62 -7.13
CA ASN A 5 -12.84 20.04 -7.80
C ASN A 5 -12.96 19.63 -9.29
N ASN A 6 -11.87 19.17 -9.89
CA ASN A 6 -11.81 18.75 -11.30
C ASN A 6 -11.76 17.22 -11.45
N ARG A 7 -11.89 16.47 -10.34
CA ARG A 7 -11.98 15.01 -10.36
C ARG A 7 -13.43 14.59 -10.61
N SER A 8 -13.61 13.50 -11.36
CA SER A 8 -14.93 12.86 -11.43
C SER A 8 -15.32 12.29 -10.07
N ASP A 9 -16.63 12.09 -9.83
CA ASP A 9 -17.14 11.50 -8.57
C ASP A 9 -16.48 10.13 -8.28
N ILE A 10 -16.29 9.32 -9.31
CA ILE A 10 -15.63 8.01 -9.21
C ILE A 10 -14.15 8.18 -8.83
N GLU A 11 -13.43 9.10 -9.48
CA GLU A 11 -12.03 9.41 -9.19
C GLU A 11 -11.87 9.95 -7.77
N ALA A 12 -12.75 10.87 -7.37
CA ALA A 12 -12.75 11.45 -6.03
C ALA A 12 -13.07 10.42 -4.93
N ALA A 13 -13.97 9.47 -5.19
CA ALA A 13 -14.29 8.41 -4.25
C ALA A 13 -13.18 7.37 -4.14
N LEU A 14 -12.68 6.86 -5.30
CA LEU A 14 -11.68 5.78 -5.34
C LEU A 14 -10.31 6.23 -4.85
N PHE A 15 -9.90 7.46 -5.18
CA PHE A 15 -8.61 8.05 -4.80
C PHE A 15 -8.76 9.12 -3.72
N ASN A 16 -9.73 8.95 -2.83
CA ASN A 16 -9.87 9.79 -1.65
C ASN A 16 -8.62 9.65 -0.77
N PRO A 17 -7.91 10.75 -0.44
CA PRO A 17 -6.67 10.68 0.34
C PRO A 17 -6.84 10.02 1.70
N ALA A 18 -7.98 10.21 2.35
CA ALA A 18 -8.29 9.56 3.61
C ALA A 18 -8.44 8.04 3.45
N TYR A 19 -9.13 7.59 2.40
CA TYR A 19 -9.27 6.17 2.10
C TYR A 19 -7.93 5.53 1.67
N CYS A 20 -7.22 6.16 0.74
CA CYS A 20 -5.90 5.68 0.30
C CYS A 20 -4.89 5.64 1.46
N GLY A 21 -4.90 6.67 2.31
CA GLY A 21 -4.04 6.73 3.49
C GLY A 21 -4.36 5.64 4.51
N GLU A 22 -5.63 5.29 4.66
CA GLU A 22 -6.07 4.19 5.50
C GLU A 22 -5.53 2.84 5.02
N LEU A 23 -5.58 2.58 3.71
CA LEU A 23 -4.98 1.38 3.12
C LEU A 23 -3.47 1.32 3.39
N ILE A 24 -2.76 2.44 3.19
CA ILE A 24 -1.32 2.54 3.45
C ILE A 24 -1.02 2.32 4.94
N LEU A 25 -1.77 2.98 5.85
CA LEU A 25 -1.59 2.83 7.31
C LEU A 25 -1.72 1.38 7.75
N HIS A 26 -2.73 0.65 7.23
CA HIS A 26 -2.92 -0.77 7.52
C HIS A 26 -1.76 -1.63 7.03
N ALA A 27 -1.25 -1.36 5.83
CA ALA A 27 -0.07 -2.05 5.30
C ALA A 27 1.19 -1.77 6.15
N VAL A 28 1.45 -0.50 6.49
CA VAL A 28 2.57 -0.09 7.36
C VAL A 28 2.49 -0.77 8.72
N LYS A 29 1.33 -0.76 9.35
CA LYS A 29 1.10 -1.40 10.66
C LYS A 29 1.39 -2.90 10.62
N ALA A 30 0.90 -3.59 9.59
CA ALA A 30 1.09 -5.02 9.44
C ALA A 30 2.54 -5.38 9.11
N TYR A 31 3.19 -4.60 8.23
CA TYR A 31 4.62 -4.74 7.93
C TYR A 31 5.46 -4.59 9.19
N ASN A 32 5.32 -3.48 9.92
CA ASN A 32 6.11 -3.17 11.11
C ASN A 32 5.93 -4.18 12.25
N ARG A 33 4.77 -4.83 12.31
CA ARG A 33 4.50 -5.91 13.28
C ARG A 33 5.19 -7.22 12.92
N ASN A 34 5.40 -7.49 11.64
CA ASN A 34 5.90 -8.78 11.14
C ASN A 34 7.36 -8.72 10.67
N SER A 35 7.90 -7.54 10.36
CA SER A 35 9.26 -7.37 9.86
C SER A 35 10.30 -7.62 10.95
N THR A 36 11.36 -8.32 10.56
CA THR A 36 12.60 -8.50 11.34
C THR A 36 13.75 -7.60 10.85
N HIS A 37 13.52 -6.83 9.78
CA HIS A 37 14.55 -6.08 9.04
C HIS A 37 14.39 -4.55 9.12
N GLY A 38 13.58 -4.05 10.05
CA GLY A 38 13.33 -2.61 10.18
C GLY A 38 11.87 -2.25 9.99
N LYS A 39 11.60 -0.96 9.86
CA LYS A 39 10.26 -0.43 9.61
C LYS A 39 9.93 -0.43 8.12
N PHE A 40 8.70 -0.09 7.80
CA PHE A 40 8.19 -0.07 6.43
C PHE A 40 8.95 0.97 5.58
N PRO A 41 9.73 0.56 4.55
CA PRO A 41 10.41 1.50 3.68
C PRO A 41 9.44 2.44 2.98
N TYR A 42 9.67 3.76 3.03
CA TYR A 42 8.79 4.76 2.41
C TYR A 42 8.45 4.43 0.96
N ALA A 43 9.44 4.00 0.19
CA ALA A 43 9.25 3.65 -1.21
C ALA A 43 8.22 2.53 -1.43
N LEU A 44 8.08 1.56 -0.52
CA LEU A 44 7.06 0.50 -0.64
C LEU A 44 5.62 1.02 -0.64
N SER A 45 5.37 2.23 -0.13
CA SER A 45 4.03 2.85 -0.14
C SER A 45 3.47 2.97 -1.56
N TYR A 46 4.34 3.15 -2.57
CA TYR A 46 3.94 3.26 -3.97
C TYR A 46 3.46 1.95 -4.60
N LEU A 47 3.65 0.83 -3.93
CA LEU A 47 3.13 -0.47 -4.35
C LEU A 47 1.76 -0.78 -3.73
N ILE A 48 1.38 -0.12 -2.64
CA ILE A 48 0.16 -0.47 -1.88
C ILE A 48 -1.09 -0.20 -2.70
N LEU A 49 -1.26 1.01 -3.22
CA LEU A 49 -2.44 1.37 -4.01
C LEU A 49 -2.56 0.59 -5.32
N PRO A 50 -1.48 0.38 -6.12
CA PRO A 50 -1.53 -0.50 -7.29
C PRO A 50 -2.10 -1.88 -7.00
N PHE A 51 -1.61 -2.56 -5.98
CA PHE A 51 -2.08 -3.90 -5.62
C PHE A 51 -3.52 -3.94 -5.09
N LEU A 52 -3.99 -2.87 -4.45
CA LEU A 52 -5.30 -2.86 -3.82
C LEU A 52 -6.41 -2.26 -4.67
N LEU A 53 -6.08 -1.33 -5.58
CA LEU A 53 -7.06 -0.58 -6.37
C LEU A 53 -7.12 -1.00 -7.85
N ASN A 54 -6.15 -1.79 -8.34
CA ASN A 54 -6.25 -2.42 -9.65
C ASN A 54 -6.86 -3.81 -9.50
N THR A 55 -7.95 -4.08 -10.20
CA THR A 55 -8.71 -5.34 -10.08
C THR A 55 -7.85 -6.56 -10.39
N GLU A 56 -7.11 -6.54 -11.51
CA GLU A 56 -6.27 -7.65 -11.95
C GLU A 56 -5.18 -7.99 -10.91
N LEU A 57 -4.48 -6.96 -10.40
CA LEU A 57 -3.46 -7.13 -9.36
C LEU A 57 -4.07 -7.61 -8.03
N TYR A 58 -5.22 -7.07 -7.65
CA TYR A 58 -5.92 -7.44 -6.43
C TYR A 58 -6.36 -8.91 -6.43
N GLU A 59 -6.95 -9.37 -7.52
CA GLU A 59 -7.42 -10.74 -7.68
C GLU A 59 -6.28 -11.75 -7.79
N SER A 60 -5.12 -11.33 -8.33
CA SER A 60 -3.92 -12.17 -8.45
C SER A 60 -3.18 -12.39 -7.13
N LEU A 61 -3.43 -11.55 -6.10
CA LEU A 61 -2.77 -11.69 -4.81
C LEU A 61 -3.02 -13.08 -4.20
N PRO A 62 -1.98 -13.72 -3.62
CA PRO A 62 -2.14 -15.04 -3.05
C PRO A 62 -3.09 -14.99 -1.84
N ALA A 63 -3.77 -16.12 -1.59
CA ALA A 63 -4.67 -16.24 -0.44
C ALA A 63 -3.92 -16.28 0.90
N THR A 64 -2.66 -16.74 0.89
CA THR A 64 -1.84 -16.89 2.09
C THR A 64 -0.38 -16.51 1.83
N LYS A 65 0.36 -16.16 2.88
CA LYS A 65 1.80 -15.82 2.83
C LYS A 65 2.71 -17.02 2.53
N ARG A 66 2.17 -18.24 2.43
CA ARG A 66 2.94 -19.43 2.03
C ARG A 66 3.55 -19.26 0.65
N THR A 67 2.84 -18.58 -0.27
CA THR A 67 3.37 -18.20 -1.57
C THR A 67 4.26 -16.98 -1.40
N LYS A 68 5.56 -17.13 -1.47
CA LYS A 68 6.52 -16.02 -1.37
C LYS A 68 6.44 -15.09 -2.58
N LEU A 69 6.82 -13.81 -2.43
CA LEU A 69 6.76 -12.80 -3.49
C LEU A 69 7.46 -13.26 -4.77
N ILE A 70 8.65 -13.83 -4.65
CA ILE A 70 9.41 -14.30 -5.80
C ILE A 70 8.66 -15.43 -6.55
N THR A 71 8.08 -16.38 -5.83
CA THR A 71 7.29 -17.47 -6.41
C THR A 71 6.04 -16.95 -7.11
N TRP A 72 5.37 -15.99 -6.48
CA TRP A 72 4.19 -15.35 -7.05
C TRP A 72 4.54 -14.58 -8.33
N LEU A 73 5.63 -13.81 -8.34
CA LEU A 73 6.11 -13.09 -9.52
C LEU A 73 6.48 -14.03 -10.67
N TYR A 74 7.10 -15.17 -10.40
CA TYR A 74 7.37 -16.17 -11.43
C TYR A 74 6.10 -16.72 -12.09
N GLY A 75 5.05 -16.94 -11.31
CA GLY A 75 3.74 -17.38 -11.81
C GLY A 75 2.94 -16.27 -12.52
N ASN A 76 3.26 -14.99 -12.24
CA ASN A 76 2.49 -13.82 -12.70
C ASN A 76 3.39 -12.81 -13.45
N ARG A 77 4.39 -13.27 -14.19
CA ARG A 77 5.36 -12.39 -14.90
C ARG A 77 4.71 -11.37 -15.82
N PHE A 78 3.56 -11.71 -16.40
CA PHE A 78 2.78 -10.83 -17.27
C PHE A 78 2.20 -9.62 -16.53
N LEU A 79 2.09 -9.67 -15.20
CA LEU A 79 1.62 -8.56 -14.37
C LEU A 79 2.72 -7.54 -14.00
N THR A 80 3.99 -7.90 -14.16
CA THR A 80 5.11 -7.03 -13.78
C THR A 80 5.04 -5.63 -14.44
N PRO A 81 4.79 -5.51 -15.75
CA PRO A 81 4.60 -4.19 -16.38
C PRO A 81 3.40 -3.44 -15.79
N THR A 82 2.30 -4.14 -15.52
CA THR A 82 1.09 -3.54 -14.92
C THR A 82 1.40 -2.95 -13.54
N ILE A 83 2.19 -3.64 -12.71
CA ILE A 83 2.61 -3.12 -11.39
C ILE A 83 3.37 -1.81 -11.55
N ALA A 84 4.39 -1.78 -12.42
CA ALA A 84 5.22 -0.61 -12.66
C ALA A 84 4.41 0.58 -13.21
N ASP A 85 3.54 0.35 -14.19
CA ASP A 85 2.69 1.37 -14.78
C ASP A 85 1.68 1.94 -13.77
N LYS A 86 1.07 1.07 -12.96
CA LYS A 86 0.14 1.50 -11.91
C LYS A 86 0.85 2.23 -10.76
N ALA A 87 2.05 1.79 -10.37
CA ALA A 87 2.86 2.52 -9.40
C ALA A 87 3.18 3.94 -9.88
N LYS A 88 3.53 4.10 -11.15
CA LYS A 88 3.78 5.40 -11.77
C LYS A 88 2.51 6.26 -11.86
N SER A 89 1.42 5.69 -12.33
CA SER A 89 0.17 6.44 -12.52
C SER A 89 -0.52 6.84 -11.22
N LEU A 90 -0.35 6.05 -10.14
CA LEU A 90 -0.95 6.31 -8.83
C LEU A 90 -0.01 7.07 -7.87
N LYS A 91 1.20 7.43 -8.32
CA LYS A 91 2.21 8.12 -7.50
C LYS A 91 1.65 9.38 -6.83
N GLU A 92 0.93 10.22 -7.57
CA GLU A 92 0.39 11.48 -7.03
C GLU A 92 -0.67 11.25 -5.96
N TYR A 93 -1.55 10.25 -6.12
CA TYR A 93 -2.55 9.88 -5.12
C TYR A 93 -1.91 9.28 -3.86
N THR A 94 -0.85 8.49 -4.04
CA THR A 94 -0.04 7.97 -2.92
C THR A 94 0.59 9.12 -2.14
N ASN A 95 1.19 10.11 -2.84
CA ASN A 95 1.78 11.27 -2.20
C ASN A 95 0.75 12.11 -1.42
N GLU A 96 -0.43 12.33 -2.01
CA GLU A 96 -1.52 13.08 -1.37
C GLU A 96 -2.00 12.38 -0.08
N ALA A 97 -2.17 11.06 -0.15
CA ALA A 97 -2.55 10.24 1.00
C ALA A 97 -1.48 10.25 2.11
N LEU A 98 -0.20 10.10 1.74
CA LEU A 98 0.91 10.17 2.69
C LEU A 98 1.02 11.54 3.33
N LEU A 99 0.93 12.63 2.52
CA LEU A 99 0.98 13.99 3.05
C LEU A 99 -0.13 14.23 4.09
N LEU A 100 -1.36 13.79 3.80
CA LEU A 100 -2.48 13.89 4.73
C LEU A 100 -2.17 13.13 6.04
N TYR A 101 -1.70 11.88 5.96
CA TYR A 101 -1.47 11.04 7.15
C TYR A 101 -0.27 11.47 7.96
N LEU A 102 0.76 12.02 7.32
CA LEU A 102 1.90 12.63 8.01
C LEU A 102 1.50 13.94 8.70
N SER A 103 0.72 14.81 8.03
CA SER A 103 0.23 16.07 8.61
C SER A 103 -0.72 15.87 9.80
N MET A 104 -1.46 14.76 9.82
CA MET A 104 -2.35 14.36 10.92
C MET A 104 -1.63 13.55 12.01
N GLU A 105 -0.34 13.36 11.91
CA GLU A 105 0.45 12.53 12.83
C GLU A 105 -0.07 11.09 13.01
N LEU A 106 -0.72 10.56 12.00
CA LEU A 106 -1.14 9.15 11.95
C LEU A 106 0.00 8.24 11.48
N LEU A 107 0.87 8.78 10.62
CA LEU A 107 2.14 8.21 10.19
C LEU A 107 3.27 9.19 10.53
N ARG A 108 4.48 8.68 10.63
CA ARG A 108 5.73 9.45 10.73
C ARG A 108 6.82 8.81 9.88
N ILE A 109 7.78 9.61 9.45
CA ILE A 109 9.00 9.15 8.76
C ILE A 109 10.15 9.26 9.74
N ASN A 110 10.98 8.22 9.85
CA ASN A 110 12.22 8.25 10.61
C ASN A 110 13.42 8.69 9.74
N ASP A 111 14.60 8.84 10.36
CA ASP A 111 15.83 9.28 9.69
C ASP A 111 16.33 8.29 8.62
N LEU A 112 15.86 7.03 8.66
CA LEU A 112 16.17 5.99 7.68
C LEU A 112 15.20 5.95 6.50
N THR A 113 14.33 6.96 6.37
CA THR A 113 13.29 7.03 5.33
C THR A 113 12.32 5.84 5.41
N GLU A 114 11.98 5.45 6.64
CA GLU A 114 10.99 4.40 6.91
C GLU A 114 9.74 4.99 7.56
N LEU A 115 8.58 4.42 7.24
CA LEU A 115 7.29 4.78 7.82
C LEU A 115 7.03 3.99 9.11
N ASP A 116 6.62 4.72 10.13
CA ASP A 116 6.12 4.17 11.38
C ASP A 116 4.78 4.81 11.76
N LEU A 117 4.11 4.23 12.74
CA LEU A 117 2.89 4.80 13.28
C LEU A 117 3.21 6.12 14.01
N GLY A 118 2.36 7.10 13.78
CA GLY A 118 2.46 8.40 14.43
C GLY A 118 1.97 8.38 15.88
N SER A 119 1.90 9.56 16.48
CA SER A 119 1.46 9.78 17.87
C SER A 119 -0.07 9.65 18.02
N VAL A 120 -0.81 9.99 16.98
CA VAL A 120 -2.27 9.97 16.97
C VAL A 120 -2.79 8.57 16.66
N LYS A 121 -3.69 8.08 17.49
CA LYS A 121 -4.40 6.81 17.25
C LYS A 121 -5.78 7.10 16.71
N MET A 122 -6.08 6.63 15.50
CA MET A 122 -7.42 6.72 14.95
C MET A 122 -8.36 5.80 15.73
N VAL A 123 -9.33 6.41 16.43
CA VAL A 123 -10.40 5.64 17.12
C VAL A 123 -11.49 5.39 16.10
N ARG A 124 -11.57 4.15 15.62
CA ARG A 124 -12.69 3.76 14.73
C ARG A 124 -13.90 3.36 15.58
N LYS A 125 -14.98 4.07 15.39
CA LYS A 125 -16.33 3.59 15.72
C LYS A 125 -17.00 3.15 14.41
N HIS A 126 -16.58 2.03 13.85
CA HIS A 126 -17.22 1.50 12.65
C HIS A 126 -18.01 0.25 12.94
N ASN A 127 -19.32 0.36 12.86
CA ASN A 127 -20.27 -0.74 12.68
C ASN A 127 -20.41 -1.07 11.18
N PHE A 128 -19.28 -1.24 10.46
CA PHE A 128 -19.35 -1.77 9.10
C PHE A 128 -19.40 -3.29 9.15
N GLN A 129 -20.61 -3.83 9.20
CA GLN A 129 -20.81 -5.24 8.93
C GLN A 129 -20.43 -5.50 7.47
N ARG A 130 -19.31 -6.23 7.26
CA ARG A 130 -18.84 -6.76 5.97
C ARG A 130 -18.94 -5.79 4.80
N SER A 131 -18.32 -4.62 4.91
CA SER A 131 -18.22 -3.69 3.78
C SER A 131 -17.03 -4.07 2.90
N GLU A 132 -17.11 -3.76 1.61
CA GLU A 132 -16.00 -3.87 0.65
C GLU A 132 -14.73 -3.16 1.17
N VAL A 133 -14.91 -2.05 1.87
CA VAL A 133 -13.82 -1.31 2.53
C VAL A 133 -13.10 -2.17 3.57
N GLU A 134 -13.84 -2.90 4.43
CA GLU A 134 -13.24 -3.76 5.44
C GLU A 134 -12.41 -4.88 4.82
N GLU A 135 -12.90 -5.46 3.72
CA GLU A 135 -12.15 -6.48 2.97
C GLU A 135 -10.85 -5.90 2.39
N LYS A 136 -10.91 -4.72 1.78
CA LYS A 136 -9.72 -4.01 1.26
C LYS A 136 -8.72 -3.71 2.37
N LEU A 137 -9.15 -3.32 3.56
CA LEU A 137 -8.26 -3.08 4.70
C LEU A 137 -7.59 -4.35 5.19
N LYS A 138 -8.31 -5.47 5.26
CA LYS A 138 -7.72 -6.79 5.58
C LYS A 138 -6.69 -7.21 4.52
N ARG A 139 -6.97 -6.92 3.24
CA ARG A 139 -6.01 -7.15 2.16
C ARG A 139 -4.80 -6.23 2.24
N ALA A 140 -4.94 -4.99 2.70
CA ALA A 140 -3.83 -4.10 2.96
C ALA A 140 -2.92 -4.63 4.09
N GLU A 141 -3.50 -5.14 5.18
CA GLU A 141 -2.74 -5.81 6.24
C GLU A 141 -2.01 -7.06 5.74
N PHE A 142 -2.69 -7.87 4.92
CA PHE A 142 -2.07 -9.02 4.27
C PHE A 142 -0.86 -8.59 3.43
N LEU A 143 -1.05 -7.59 2.55
CA LEU A 143 0.00 -7.09 1.65
C LEU A 143 1.22 -6.57 2.43
N GLY A 144 1.00 -5.75 3.45
CA GLY A 144 2.08 -5.27 4.32
C GLY A 144 2.86 -6.40 4.98
N SER A 145 2.16 -7.37 5.57
CA SER A 145 2.76 -8.55 6.18
C SER A 145 3.46 -9.46 5.16
N TRP A 146 2.96 -9.56 3.94
CA TRP A 146 3.56 -10.36 2.87
C TRP A 146 4.86 -9.72 2.34
N LEU A 147 4.84 -8.40 2.14
CA LEU A 147 6.02 -7.64 1.72
C LEU A 147 7.13 -7.66 2.79
N SER A 148 6.79 -7.71 4.08
CA SER A 148 7.79 -7.79 5.16
C SER A 148 8.63 -9.07 5.14
N GLU A 149 8.14 -10.12 4.47
CA GLU A 149 8.84 -11.38 4.30
C GLU A 149 9.61 -11.48 2.97
N ALA A 150 9.50 -10.46 2.10
CA ALA A 150 10.07 -10.50 0.75
C ALA A 150 11.54 -10.04 0.66
N GLY A 151 12.12 -9.59 1.77
CA GLY A 151 13.48 -9.05 1.83
C GLY A 151 13.51 -7.52 1.88
N ASP A 152 14.65 -6.95 1.52
CA ASP A 152 14.84 -5.51 1.49
C ASP A 152 14.16 -4.84 0.28
N ILE A 153 14.07 -3.52 0.33
CA ILE A 153 13.40 -2.71 -0.71
C ILE A 153 14.04 -2.88 -2.10
N VAL A 154 15.35 -2.97 -2.17
CA VAL A 154 16.10 -3.11 -3.44
C VAL A 154 15.75 -4.44 -4.09
N THR A 155 15.74 -5.51 -3.29
CA THR A 155 15.31 -6.84 -3.73
C THR A 155 13.87 -6.82 -4.27
N ILE A 156 12.93 -6.23 -3.53
CA ILE A 156 11.52 -6.17 -3.94
C ILE A 156 11.36 -5.42 -5.27
N TYR A 157 11.98 -4.25 -5.40
CA TYR A 157 11.87 -3.44 -6.62
C TYR A 157 12.57 -4.09 -7.81
N SER A 158 13.74 -4.70 -7.59
CA SER A 158 14.45 -5.46 -8.64
C SER A 158 13.61 -6.64 -9.15
N LEU A 159 12.93 -7.36 -8.26
CA LEU A 159 12.05 -8.47 -8.62
C LEU A 159 10.84 -8.01 -9.45
N ILE A 160 10.31 -6.81 -9.17
CA ILE A 160 9.19 -6.20 -9.90
C ILE A 160 9.67 -5.54 -11.21
N GLY A 161 10.98 -5.35 -11.38
CA GLY A 161 11.55 -4.69 -12.57
C GLY A 161 11.41 -3.15 -12.54
N ILE A 162 11.29 -2.57 -11.34
CA ILE A 162 11.26 -1.12 -11.15
C ILE A 162 12.65 -0.67 -10.70
N THR A 163 13.23 0.31 -11.40
CA THR A 163 14.47 0.99 -10.99
C THR A 163 14.14 2.08 -9.98
N ILE A 164 14.82 2.09 -8.83
CA ILE A 164 14.69 3.10 -7.78
C ILE A 164 15.61 4.29 -8.12
#